data_fa6526dea2100f6b1ceaaedbee9129c1
#
_entry.id   fa6526dea2100f6b1ceaaedbee9129c1
#
_cell.length_a   1.000
_cell.length_b   1.000
_cell.length_c   1.000
_cell.angle_alpha   90.00
_cell.angle_beta   90.00
_cell.angle_gamma   90.00
#
_symmetry.space_group_name_H-M   'P 1'
#
loop_
_entity.id
_entity.type
_entity.pdbx_description
1 polymer ?
#
loop_
_entity_poly.entity_id
_entity_poly.type
_entity_poly.pdbx_seq_one_letter_code
_entity_poly.pdbx_strand_id
1 'polypeptide(L)'
;MAVLLVLTGNAIAGSLLDLCLSRAYARQHFTWKYTVSPNNADNPDTLRRVAPAAERNRGPILDVLSRVLPKAGVVLEIASGTGQHAVHFAAALPTVTWQPSDPDAASRASIDAWRKHASLANLNAPIALDVRSAPWPVPDSLAAIVCINMIHIAPWEAAEALFQGAGERLTNDGVLFLYGPYKRDGAHTAPSNEAFDHQLRVTNPAWGVRNMEDVVQLGRAANLWMEEPVPMPANNFCLIFRRTGI
;
A
#
# COMPACT_ATOMS: atom_id res chain seq x y z
N MET A 1 26.44 64.61 -5.33
CA MET A 1 27.74 64.04 -4.92
C MET A 1 27.58 62.54 -5.02
N ALA A 2 27.93 61.97 -6.13
CA ALA A 2 29.25 61.44 -6.49
C ALA A 2 29.72 60.40 -5.44
N VAL A 3 29.93 59.20 -5.76
CA VAL A 3 30.93 58.40 -6.46
C VAL A 3 30.96 57.06 -5.70
N LEU A 4 31.18 55.89 -6.14
CA LEU A 4 31.83 55.34 -7.31
C LEU A 4 31.63 53.80 -7.34
N LEU A 5 31.48 53.28 -8.50
CA LEU A 5 31.53 51.91 -8.92
C LEU A 5 32.97 51.33 -8.70
N VAL A 6 33.10 50.08 -8.24
CA VAL A 6 34.24 49.24 -8.68
C VAL A 6 33.71 47.81 -8.98
N LEU A 7 33.77 47.48 -10.24
CA LEU A 7 33.70 46.12 -10.79
C LEU A 7 35.10 45.54 -10.82
N THR A 8 35.32 44.34 -10.33
CA THR A 8 36.28 43.35 -10.82
C THR A 8 35.65 42.00 -10.52
N GLY A 9 35.25 41.26 -11.42
CA GLY A 9 35.69 40.44 -12.47
C GLY A 9 36.55 39.27 -12.02
N ASN A 10 35.96 38.05 -11.88
CA ASN A 10 36.58 36.87 -12.45
C ASN A 10 35.56 35.72 -12.56
N ALA A 11 35.52 35.19 -13.75
CA ALA A 11 34.68 34.12 -14.19
C ALA A 11 35.33 32.74 -13.97
N ILE A 12 34.49 31.69 -14.05
CA ILE A 12 34.79 30.31 -14.41
C ILE A 12 35.38 29.42 -13.30
N ALA A 13 34.45 28.74 -12.60
CA ALA A 13 34.59 27.34 -12.15
C ALA A 13 33.24 26.80 -11.70
N GLY A 14 32.27 26.77 -12.60
CA GLY A 14 31.05 26.02 -12.43
C GLY A 14 31.06 24.85 -13.39
N SER A 15 31.25 23.67 -12.93
CA SER A 15 30.82 22.43 -13.56
C SER A 15 31.61 21.25 -13.03
N LEU A 16 31.20 20.64 -12.01
CA LEU A 16 31.44 19.22 -11.66
C LEU A 16 30.84 18.84 -10.28
N LEU A 17 30.46 19.84 -9.49
CA LEU A 17 29.77 19.56 -8.19
C LEU A 17 28.22 19.46 -8.30
N ASP A 18 27.60 20.04 -9.30
CA ASP A 18 26.13 20.00 -9.44
C ASP A 18 25.61 18.66 -10.00
N LEU A 19 26.46 17.85 -10.66
CA LEU A 19 26.04 16.52 -11.11
C LEU A 19 26.14 15.42 -10.03
N CYS A 20 26.86 15.65 -8.95
CA CYS A 20 26.92 14.69 -7.83
C CYS A 20 25.79 14.90 -6.79
N LEU A 21 25.26 16.10 -6.68
CA LEU A 21 24.16 16.39 -5.73
C LEU A 21 22.78 15.97 -6.25
N SER A 22 22.60 15.87 -7.57
CA SER A 22 21.32 15.41 -8.15
C SER A 22 21.11 13.89 -8.06
N ARG A 23 22.16 13.10 -7.86
CA ARG A 23 22.06 11.64 -7.64
C ARG A 23 21.94 11.23 -6.15
N ALA A 24 22.25 12.12 -5.22
CA ALA A 24 22.08 11.88 -3.79
C ALA A 24 20.66 12.20 -3.29
N TYR A 25 19.90 13.03 -4.03
CA TYR A 25 18.53 13.42 -3.66
C TYR A 25 17.46 12.38 -4.03
N ALA A 26 17.79 11.40 -4.86
CA ALA A 26 16.87 10.36 -5.33
C ALA A 26 16.74 9.13 -4.40
N ARG A 27 17.33 9.17 -3.21
CA ARG A 27 17.25 8.09 -2.21
C ARG A 27 16.70 8.53 -0.84
N GLN A 28 15.92 9.58 -0.78
CA GLN A 28 15.10 9.77 0.41
C GLN A 28 13.86 8.88 0.27
N HIS A 29 14.04 7.62 0.67
CA HIS A 29 12.92 6.74 0.96
C HIS A 29 11.97 7.46 1.89
N PHE A 30 10.69 7.54 1.53
CA PHE A 30 9.62 7.91 2.43
C PHE A 30 9.55 6.82 3.52
N THR A 31 10.39 6.98 4.53
CA THR A 31 10.26 6.21 5.76
C THR A 31 9.09 6.83 6.52
N TRP A 32 7.94 6.17 6.48
CA TRP A 32 7.04 6.26 7.62
C TRP A 32 7.95 6.21 8.85
N LYS A 33 7.90 7.23 9.75
CA LYS A 33 8.76 7.28 10.93
C LYS A 33 8.57 6.00 11.73
N TYR A 34 9.35 4.99 11.40
CA TYR A 34 9.52 3.81 12.22
C TYR A 34 10.55 4.16 13.28
N THR A 35 10.19 4.11 14.54
CA THR A 35 11.16 4.14 15.63
C THR A 35 11.90 2.81 15.65
N VAL A 36 13.03 2.74 14.95
CA VAL A 36 14.00 1.65 15.12
C VAL A 36 15.08 2.16 16.07
N SER A 37 15.20 1.53 17.22
CA SER A 37 16.34 1.77 18.12
C SER A 37 17.61 1.19 17.48
N PRO A 38 18.75 1.92 17.40
CA PRO A 38 19.91 1.55 16.58
C PRO A 38 20.75 0.37 17.10
N ASN A 39 20.44 -0.22 18.22
CA ASN A 39 21.27 -1.25 18.86
C ASN A 39 20.51 -2.57 19.04
N ASN A 40 20.43 -3.37 18.03
CA ASN A 40 20.33 -4.85 18.09
C ASN A 40 19.88 -5.45 16.74
N ALA A 41 20.77 -5.55 15.76
CA ALA A 41 20.44 -6.11 14.44
C ALA A 41 20.07 -7.61 14.49
N ASP A 42 20.39 -8.32 15.57
CA ASP A 42 20.18 -9.76 15.73
C ASP A 42 18.97 -10.13 16.62
N ASN A 43 18.26 -9.15 17.19
CA ASN A 43 17.06 -9.42 17.97
C ASN A 43 15.82 -9.43 17.04
N PRO A 44 15.10 -10.57 16.86
CA PRO A 44 13.91 -10.65 16.04
C PRO A 44 12.82 -9.66 16.46
N ASP A 45 12.82 -9.19 17.71
CA ASP A 45 11.88 -8.18 18.19
C ASP A 45 12.15 -6.79 17.60
N THR A 46 13.38 -6.49 17.20
CA THR A 46 13.73 -5.21 16.56
C THR A 46 13.30 -5.12 15.10
N LEU A 47 13.07 -6.26 14.45
CA LEU A 47 12.59 -6.31 13.06
C LEU A 47 11.09 -6.02 12.94
N ARG A 48 10.30 -6.20 14.01
CA ARG A 48 8.86 -5.90 13.98
C ARG A 48 8.61 -4.39 13.95
N ARG A 49 8.37 -3.87 12.76
CA ARG A 49 8.02 -2.46 12.58
C ARG A 49 6.58 -2.19 12.98
N VAL A 50 6.31 -0.99 13.50
CA VAL A 50 4.99 -0.54 13.94
C VAL A 50 4.61 0.73 13.19
N ALA A 51 3.43 0.74 12.56
CA ALA A 51 2.83 1.89 11.92
C ALA A 51 1.60 2.33 12.74
N PRO A 52 1.59 3.57 13.30
CA PRO A 52 0.44 4.05 14.07
C PRO A 52 -0.88 4.07 13.30
N ALA A 53 -0.82 4.21 11.96
CA ALA A 53 -2.02 4.14 11.12
C ALA A 53 -2.63 2.73 11.10
N ALA A 54 -1.79 1.68 11.06
CA ALA A 54 -2.26 0.29 11.11
C ALA A 54 -2.96 -0.01 12.44
N GLU A 55 -2.42 0.48 13.54
CA GLU A 55 -3.05 0.32 14.86
C GLU A 55 -4.44 0.96 14.93
N ARG A 56 -4.62 2.12 14.31
CA ARG A 56 -5.90 2.83 14.36
C ARG A 56 -6.98 2.23 13.46
N ASN A 57 -6.59 1.67 12.31
CA ASN A 57 -7.56 1.25 11.30
C ASN A 57 -7.80 -0.27 11.25
N ARG A 58 -6.95 -1.10 11.85
CA ARG A 58 -7.07 -2.57 11.80
C ARG A 58 -8.40 -3.11 12.33
N GLY A 59 -8.91 -2.56 13.44
CA GLY A 59 -10.20 -2.96 14.01
C GLY A 59 -11.37 -2.66 13.07
N PRO A 60 -11.59 -1.38 12.70
CA PRO A 60 -12.63 -1.02 11.73
C PRO A 60 -12.54 -1.77 10.39
N ILE A 61 -11.32 -2.01 9.87
CA ILE A 61 -11.14 -2.81 8.64
C ILE A 61 -11.57 -4.26 8.88
N LEU A 62 -11.19 -4.87 10.00
CA LEU A 62 -11.58 -6.23 10.35
C LEU A 62 -13.10 -6.40 10.42
N ASP A 63 -13.81 -5.41 10.97
CA ASP A 63 -15.27 -5.42 11.05
C ASP A 63 -15.93 -5.54 9.67
N VAL A 64 -15.34 -4.94 8.64
CA VAL A 64 -15.81 -5.08 7.26
C VAL A 64 -15.35 -6.42 6.67
N LEU A 65 -14.07 -6.77 6.78
CA LEU A 65 -13.51 -8.01 6.24
C LEU A 65 -14.25 -9.25 6.73
N SER A 66 -14.62 -9.30 8.03
CA SER A 66 -15.33 -10.43 8.63
C SER A 66 -16.70 -10.70 8.01
N ARG A 67 -17.32 -9.67 7.40
CA ARG A 67 -18.63 -9.76 6.74
C ARG A 67 -18.53 -10.10 5.26
N VAL A 68 -17.45 -9.66 4.59
CA VAL A 68 -17.37 -9.71 3.12
C VAL A 68 -16.47 -10.81 2.60
N LEU A 69 -15.48 -11.27 3.40
CA LEU A 69 -14.56 -12.33 2.96
C LEU A 69 -15.27 -13.69 2.90
N PRO A 70 -14.90 -14.55 1.93
CA PRO A 70 -15.27 -15.97 1.93
C PRO A 70 -14.85 -16.67 3.22
N LYS A 71 -15.57 -17.71 3.61
CA LYS A 71 -15.34 -18.44 4.88
C LYS A 71 -14.13 -19.37 4.84
N ALA A 72 -13.53 -19.61 3.67
CA ALA A 72 -12.36 -20.46 3.50
C ALA A 72 -11.59 -20.05 2.23
N GLY A 73 -10.37 -20.55 2.09
CA GLY A 73 -9.49 -20.32 0.95
C GLY A 73 -8.33 -19.39 1.26
N VAL A 74 -7.57 -19.04 0.23
CA VAL A 74 -6.40 -18.17 0.36
C VAL A 74 -6.80 -16.71 0.17
N VAL A 75 -6.44 -15.88 1.16
CA VAL A 75 -6.55 -14.41 1.12
C VAL A 75 -5.16 -13.84 0.91
N LEU A 76 -4.92 -13.22 -0.24
CA LEU A 76 -3.67 -12.53 -0.57
C LEU A 76 -3.73 -11.08 -0.09
N GLU A 77 -2.80 -10.68 0.77
CA GLU A 77 -2.64 -9.26 1.13
C GLU A 77 -1.51 -8.65 0.32
N ILE A 78 -1.83 -7.60 -0.43
CA ILE A 78 -0.91 -6.85 -1.28
C ILE A 78 -0.28 -5.71 -0.48
N ALA A 79 1.06 -5.57 -0.57
CA ALA A 79 1.83 -4.52 0.10
C ALA A 79 1.54 -4.48 1.62
N SER A 80 1.76 -5.59 2.30
CA SER A 80 1.44 -5.79 3.74
C SER A 80 2.28 -4.90 4.68
N GLY A 81 3.31 -4.22 4.17
CA GLY A 81 4.06 -3.18 4.86
C GLY A 81 4.75 -3.66 6.14
N THR A 82 4.21 -3.25 7.30
CA THR A 82 4.77 -3.66 8.60
C THR A 82 4.40 -5.08 9.01
N GLY A 83 3.31 -5.66 8.49
CA GLY A 83 2.78 -6.95 8.87
C GLY A 83 1.76 -6.94 10.01
N GLN A 84 1.48 -5.76 10.60
CA GLN A 84 0.50 -5.65 11.70
C GLN A 84 -0.93 -6.04 11.28
N HIS A 85 -1.35 -5.66 10.07
CA HIS A 85 -2.63 -6.06 9.51
C HIS A 85 -2.69 -7.56 9.30
N ALA A 86 -1.69 -8.16 8.65
CA ALA A 86 -1.63 -9.59 8.37
C ALA A 86 -1.83 -10.43 9.64
N VAL A 87 -1.10 -10.11 10.71
CA VAL A 87 -1.23 -10.83 12.00
C VAL A 87 -2.60 -10.62 12.62
N HIS A 88 -3.09 -9.37 12.63
CA HIS A 88 -4.37 -9.05 13.25
C HIS A 88 -5.55 -9.75 12.55
N PHE A 89 -5.55 -9.76 11.21
CA PHE A 89 -6.62 -10.38 10.44
C PHE A 89 -6.54 -11.90 10.45
N ALA A 90 -5.34 -12.47 10.32
CA ALA A 90 -5.16 -13.92 10.39
C ALA A 90 -5.61 -14.48 11.75
N ALA A 91 -5.30 -13.78 12.87
CA ALA A 91 -5.74 -14.19 14.20
C ALA A 91 -7.27 -14.17 14.34
N ALA A 92 -7.93 -13.18 13.76
CA ALA A 92 -9.39 -13.02 13.86
C ALA A 92 -10.17 -13.89 12.86
N LEU A 93 -9.52 -14.34 11.78
CA LEU A 93 -10.14 -15.08 10.67
C LEU A 93 -9.45 -16.45 10.48
N PRO A 94 -9.56 -17.37 11.44
CA PRO A 94 -8.78 -18.62 11.47
C PRO A 94 -9.16 -19.61 10.37
N THR A 95 -10.28 -19.42 9.68
CA THR A 95 -10.78 -20.32 8.63
C THR A 95 -10.19 -20.05 7.25
N VAL A 96 -9.54 -18.91 7.05
CA VAL A 96 -8.84 -18.57 5.81
C VAL A 96 -7.32 -18.68 5.98
N THR A 97 -6.62 -18.99 4.92
CA THR A 97 -5.16 -18.92 4.88
C THR A 97 -4.74 -17.52 4.45
N TRP A 98 -4.05 -16.80 5.31
CA TRP A 98 -3.58 -15.44 5.03
C TRP A 98 -2.18 -15.48 4.40
N GLN A 99 -2.07 -14.95 3.18
CA GLN A 99 -0.82 -14.86 2.43
C GLN A 99 -0.39 -13.40 2.31
N PRO A 100 0.51 -12.88 3.17
CA PRO A 100 1.03 -11.54 3.03
C PRO A 100 2.04 -11.44 1.89
N SER A 101 2.13 -10.26 1.27
CA SER A 101 3.10 -9.97 0.23
C SER A 101 3.61 -8.54 0.29
N ASP A 102 4.86 -8.32 -0.14
CA ASP A 102 5.43 -6.99 -0.28
C ASP A 102 6.64 -7.02 -1.23
N PRO A 103 6.80 -6.05 -2.15
CA PRO A 103 7.99 -5.99 -3.00
C PRO A 103 9.27 -5.64 -2.23
N ASP A 104 9.15 -4.90 -1.09
CA ASP A 104 10.30 -4.47 -0.29
C ASP A 104 10.78 -5.58 0.66
N ALA A 105 12.07 -5.90 0.60
CA ALA A 105 12.67 -6.95 1.44
C ALA A 105 12.64 -6.61 2.94
N ALA A 106 12.79 -5.33 3.31
CA ALA A 106 12.74 -4.91 4.71
C ALA A 106 11.31 -4.99 5.27
N SER A 107 10.30 -4.73 4.45
CA SER A 107 8.89 -4.98 4.78
C SER A 107 8.64 -6.46 5.01
N ARG A 108 9.09 -7.33 4.10
CA ARG A 108 8.95 -8.79 4.29
C ARG A 108 9.66 -9.29 5.55
N ALA A 109 10.83 -8.75 5.91
CA ALA A 109 11.51 -9.10 7.15
C ALA A 109 10.66 -8.74 8.39
N SER A 110 10.01 -7.57 8.37
CA SER A 110 9.09 -7.16 9.45
C SER A 110 7.85 -8.05 9.52
N ILE A 111 7.24 -8.36 8.38
CA ILE A 111 6.08 -9.26 8.30
C ILE A 111 6.43 -10.65 8.87
N ASP A 112 7.59 -11.20 8.49
CA ASP A 112 8.03 -12.52 8.97
C ASP A 112 8.35 -12.51 10.46
N ALA A 113 8.92 -11.43 11.00
CA ALA A 113 9.14 -11.26 12.43
C ALA A 113 7.81 -11.22 13.21
N TRP A 114 6.81 -10.48 12.70
CA TRP A 114 5.45 -10.47 13.27
C TRP A 114 4.80 -11.86 13.19
N ARG A 115 4.89 -12.55 12.04
CA ARG A 115 4.36 -13.90 11.84
C ARG A 115 4.96 -14.91 12.84
N LYS A 116 6.28 -14.92 12.99
CA LYS A 116 6.99 -15.79 13.94
C LYS A 116 6.57 -15.52 15.38
N HIS A 117 6.42 -14.26 15.75
CA HIS A 117 5.96 -13.87 17.07
C HIS A 117 4.52 -14.33 17.36
N ALA A 118 3.63 -14.18 16.39
CA ALA A 118 2.23 -14.53 16.54
C ALA A 118 1.97 -16.05 16.49
N SER A 119 2.84 -16.81 15.82
CA SER A 119 2.77 -18.29 15.69
C SER A 119 1.40 -18.82 15.23
N LEU A 120 0.75 -18.11 14.30
CA LEU A 120 -0.55 -18.48 13.76
C LEU A 120 -0.40 -19.51 12.63
N ALA A 121 -1.12 -20.63 12.71
CA ALA A 121 -1.06 -21.72 11.73
C ALA A 121 -1.59 -21.33 10.34
N ASN A 122 -2.48 -20.35 10.27
CA ASN A 122 -3.10 -19.86 9.04
C ASN A 122 -2.43 -18.62 8.44
N LEU A 123 -1.27 -18.19 8.98
CA LEU A 123 -0.50 -17.06 8.45
C LEU A 123 0.78 -17.55 7.77
N ASN A 124 0.82 -17.46 6.46
CA ASN A 124 1.96 -17.88 5.66
C ASN A 124 3.16 -16.92 5.76
N ALA A 125 4.35 -17.41 5.40
CA ALA A 125 5.52 -16.55 5.21
C ALA A 125 5.25 -15.52 4.08
N PRO A 126 5.76 -14.28 4.20
CA PRO A 126 5.56 -13.25 3.19
C PRO A 126 6.27 -13.60 1.88
N ILE A 127 5.63 -13.31 0.76
CA ILE A 127 6.22 -13.48 -0.58
C ILE A 127 6.65 -12.14 -1.18
N ALA A 128 7.66 -12.18 -2.06
CA ALA A 128 8.05 -11.03 -2.86
C ALA A 128 7.06 -10.87 -4.01
N LEU A 129 6.27 -9.79 -3.98
CA LEU A 129 5.30 -9.50 -5.03
C LEU A 129 5.23 -8.01 -5.30
N ASP A 130 5.61 -7.60 -6.52
CA ASP A 130 5.20 -6.36 -7.14
C ASP A 130 4.04 -6.71 -8.09
N VAL A 131 2.89 -6.07 -7.91
CA VAL A 131 1.69 -6.34 -8.72
C VAL A 131 1.92 -6.13 -10.22
N ARG A 132 2.90 -5.29 -10.60
CA ARG A 132 3.29 -5.02 -11.99
C ARG A 132 4.17 -6.10 -12.62
N SER A 133 4.64 -7.06 -11.82
CA SER A 133 5.54 -8.13 -12.28
C SER A 133 4.76 -9.44 -12.40
N ALA A 134 4.38 -9.80 -13.61
CA ALA A 134 3.75 -11.10 -13.89
C ALA A 134 4.79 -12.19 -14.23
N PRO A 135 4.49 -13.48 -13.94
CA PRO A 135 3.33 -13.95 -13.19
C PRO A 135 3.47 -13.74 -11.68
N TRP A 136 2.36 -13.53 -10.98
CA TRP A 136 2.38 -13.48 -9.52
C TRP A 136 2.72 -14.86 -8.93
N PRO A 137 3.63 -14.94 -7.94
CA PRO A 137 4.03 -16.23 -7.32
C PRO A 137 2.99 -16.69 -6.27
N VAL A 138 1.75 -16.82 -6.68
CA VAL A 138 0.59 -17.20 -5.84
C VAL A 138 -0.23 -18.28 -6.53
N PRO A 139 -1.09 -19.02 -5.81
CA PRO A 139 -2.03 -19.96 -6.43
C PRO A 139 -2.91 -19.29 -7.49
N ASP A 140 -3.33 -20.06 -8.50
CA ASP A 140 -4.22 -19.59 -9.58
C ASP A 140 -5.66 -19.31 -9.09
N SER A 141 -5.98 -19.72 -7.86
CA SER A 141 -7.31 -19.59 -7.27
C SER A 141 -7.22 -18.93 -5.90
N LEU A 142 -7.63 -17.68 -5.82
CA LEU A 142 -7.66 -16.88 -4.58
C LEU A 142 -9.10 -16.63 -4.15
N ALA A 143 -9.39 -16.84 -2.86
CA ALA A 143 -10.69 -16.50 -2.29
C ALA A 143 -10.88 -14.98 -2.15
N ALA A 144 -9.81 -14.27 -1.83
CA ALA A 144 -9.82 -12.82 -1.79
C ALA A 144 -8.42 -12.23 -2.00
N ILE A 145 -8.42 -10.95 -2.40
CA ILE A 145 -7.24 -10.08 -2.43
C ILE A 145 -7.56 -8.85 -1.59
N VAL A 146 -6.68 -8.50 -0.66
CA VAL A 146 -6.80 -7.35 0.25
C VAL A 146 -5.67 -6.37 -0.05
N CYS A 147 -6.00 -5.10 -0.27
CA CYS A 147 -5.03 -4.05 -0.55
C CYS A 147 -5.37 -2.79 0.26
N ILE A 148 -4.48 -2.40 1.18
CA ILE A 148 -4.68 -1.28 2.09
C ILE A 148 -3.73 -0.15 1.72
N ASN A 149 -4.27 0.98 1.27
CA ASN A 149 -3.57 2.22 0.87
C ASN A 149 -2.59 2.12 -0.31
N MET A 150 -2.19 0.95 -0.78
CA MET A 150 -1.12 0.79 -1.77
C MET A 150 -1.36 1.61 -3.05
N ILE A 151 -2.58 1.59 -3.59
CA ILE A 151 -2.89 2.29 -4.85
C ILE A 151 -2.69 3.82 -4.78
N HIS A 152 -2.66 4.40 -3.58
CA HIS A 152 -2.41 5.84 -3.38
C HIS A 152 -0.93 6.18 -3.27
N ILE A 153 -0.10 5.21 -2.85
CA ILE A 153 1.36 5.33 -2.63
C ILE A 153 2.18 4.52 -3.64
N ALA A 154 1.60 4.30 -4.80
CA ALA A 154 2.21 3.64 -5.95
C ALA A 154 1.82 4.39 -7.23
N PRO A 155 2.54 4.23 -8.35
CA PRO A 155 2.09 4.71 -9.67
C PRO A 155 0.75 4.07 -10.06
N TRP A 156 -0.02 4.75 -10.94
CA TRP A 156 -1.36 4.28 -11.34
C TRP A 156 -1.35 2.89 -11.98
N GLU A 157 -0.29 2.56 -12.71
CA GLU A 157 -0.07 1.26 -13.33
C GLU A 157 -0.08 0.11 -12.30
N ALA A 158 0.21 0.40 -11.03
CA ALA A 158 0.08 -0.60 -9.96
C ALA A 158 -1.38 -0.91 -9.63
N ALA A 159 -2.28 0.08 -9.73
CA ALA A 159 -3.71 -0.17 -9.59
C ALA A 159 -4.25 -0.97 -10.78
N GLU A 160 -3.86 -0.61 -12.01
CA GLU A 160 -4.23 -1.35 -13.22
C GLU A 160 -3.81 -2.82 -13.13
N ALA A 161 -2.54 -3.06 -12.77
CA ALA A 161 -1.99 -4.41 -12.61
C ALA A 161 -2.66 -5.20 -11.46
N LEU A 162 -3.01 -4.53 -10.36
CA LEU A 162 -3.75 -5.14 -9.26
C LEU A 162 -5.11 -5.65 -9.73
N PHE A 163 -5.87 -4.83 -10.45
CA PHE A 163 -7.19 -5.22 -10.94
C PHE A 163 -7.11 -6.31 -12.01
N GLN A 164 -6.15 -6.24 -12.93
CA GLN A 164 -5.90 -7.30 -13.90
C GLN A 164 -5.60 -8.63 -13.18
N GLY A 165 -4.63 -8.65 -12.26
CA GLY A 165 -4.27 -9.86 -11.51
C GLY A 165 -5.41 -10.38 -10.65
N ALA A 166 -6.26 -9.51 -10.10
CA ALA A 166 -7.46 -9.91 -9.38
C ALA A 166 -8.50 -10.56 -10.30
N GLY A 167 -8.75 -10.00 -11.47
CA GLY A 167 -9.65 -10.58 -12.47
C GLY A 167 -9.20 -11.95 -12.98
N GLU A 168 -7.89 -12.19 -13.06
CA GLU A 168 -7.33 -13.47 -13.49
C GLU A 168 -7.41 -14.56 -12.40
N ARG A 169 -7.23 -14.19 -11.11
CA ARG A 169 -6.94 -15.13 -10.02
C ARG A 169 -8.04 -15.31 -8.99
N LEU A 170 -8.98 -14.38 -8.87
CA LEU A 170 -10.09 -14.56 -7.95
C LEU A 170 -11.00 -15.69 -8.41
N THR A 171 -11.46 -16.51 -7.47
CA THR A 171 -12.53 -17.48 -7.69
C THR A 171 -13.83 -16.78 -8.08
N ASN A 172 -14.82 -17.51 -8.59
CA ASN A 172 -16.19 -17.02 -8.65
C ASN A 172 -16.64 -16.63 -7.24
N ASP A 173 -17.32 -15.47 -7.12
CA ASP A 173 -17.67 -14.82 -5.85
C ASP A 173 -16.45 -14.36 -5.01
N GLY A 174 -15.24 -14.48 -5.54
CA GLY A 174 -14.02 -13.97 -4.91
C GLY A 174 -14.05 -12.44 -4.75
N VAL A 175 -13.34 -11.95 -3.74
CA VAL A 175 -13.39 -10.55 -3.30
C VAL A 175 -12.06 -9.84 -3.54
N LEU A 176 -12.09 -8.70 -4.23
CA LEU A 176 -11.03 -7.69 -4.13
C LEU A 176 -11.50 -6.62 -3.15
N PHE A 177 -10.77 -6.48 -2.05
CA PHE A 177 -11.02 -5.50 -1.00
C PHE A 177 -9.94 -4.41 -1.03
N LEU A 178 -10.36 -3.16 -1.17
CA LEU A 178 -9.49 -1.99 -1.09
C LEU A 178 -9.87 -1.13 0.10
N TYR A 179 -8.88 -0.52 0.77
CA TYR A 179 -9.09 0.49 1.80
C TYR A 179 -8.19 1.70 1.56
N GLY A 180 -8.76 2.89 1.74
CA GLY A 180 -8.02 4.15 1.67
C GLY A 180 -8.92 5.37 1.53
N PRO A 181 -8.33 6.58 1.41
CA PRO A 181 -9.05 7.79 1.05
C PRO A 181 -9.33 7.81 -0.45
N TYR A 182 -10.48 8.35 -0.86
CA TYR A 182 -10.83 8.51 -2.28
C TYR A 182 -11.39 9.90 -2.54
N LYS A 183 -11.19 10.40 -3.75
CA LYS A 183 -11.99 11.49 -4.32
C LYS A 183 -13.32 10.91 -4.81
N ARG A 184 -14.35 11.74 -4.83
CA ARG A 184 -15.63 11.46 -5.47
C ARG A 184 -15.94 12.62 -6.41
N ASP A 185 -16.34 12.30 -7.63
CA ASP A 185 -16.61 13.30 -8.68
C ASP A 185 -15.47 14.32 -8.84
N GLY A 186 -14.22 13.85 -8.74
CA GLY A 186 -13.01 14.67 -8.85
C GLY A 186 -12.67 15.51 -7.61
N ALA A 187 -13.52 15.56 -6.59
CA ALA A 187 -13.33 16.36 -5.37
C ALA A 187 -12.84 15.52 -4.18
N HIS A 188 -12.02 16.12 -3.33
CA HIS A 188 -11.66 15.50 -2.05
C HIS A 188 -12.86 15.46 -1.11
N THR A 189 -13.04 14.33 -0.42
CA THR A 189 -14.15 14.12 0.53
C THR A 189 -13.93 14.83 1.87
N ALA A 190 -12.71 15.30 2.13
CA ALA A 190 -12.37 16.07 3.33
C ALA A 190 -11.08 16.87 3.14
N PRO A 191 -10.88 18.00 3.87
CA PRO A 191 -9.63 18.76 3.83
C PRO A 191 -8.40 17.96 4.24
N SER A 192 -8.55 16.99 5.16
CA SER A 192 -7.47 16.07 5.55
C SER A 192 -7.00 15.18 4.39
N ASN A 193 -7.91 14.77 3.51
CA ASN A 193 -7.58 13.96 2.33
C ASN A 193 -6.89 14.81 1.25
N GLU A 194 -7.25 16.08 1.12
CA GLU A 194 -6.56 17.02 0.23
C GLU A 194 -5.12 17.26 0.70
N ALA A 195 -4.93 17.53 2.00
CA ALA A 195 -3.60 17.68 2.59
C ALA A 195 -2.75 16.42 2.40
N PHE A 196 -3.34 15.24 2.55
CA PHE A 196 -2.67 13.96 2.32
C PHE A 196 -2.30 13.76 0.84
N ASP A 197 -3.22 14.06 -0.11
CA ASP A 197 -2.93 14.01 -1.55
C ASP A 197 -1.75 14.92 -1.93
N HIS A 198 -1.76 16.16 -1.39
CA HIS A 198 -0.65 17.08 -1.61
C HIS A 198 0.68 16.51 -1.09
N GLN A 199 0.71 15.96 0.14
CA GLN A 199 1.91 15.36 0.71
C GLN A 199 2.41 14.16 -0.11
N LEU A 200 1.50 13.32 -0.61
CA LEU A 200 1.85 12.20 -1.47
C LEU A 200 2.52 12.68 -2.76
N ARG A 201 1.94 13.68 -3.44
CA ARG A 201 2.46 14.23 -4.69
C ARG A 201 3.79 14.97 -4.53
N VAL A 202 4.00 15.63 -3.39
CA VAL A 202 5.31 16.22 -3.05
C VAL A 202 6.36 15.14 -2.89
N THR A 203 5.99 13.98 -2.31
CA THR A 203 6.91 12.85 -2.12
C THR A 203 7.22 12.14 -3.44
N ASN A 204 6.19 11.89 -4.24
CA ASN A 204 6.32 11.30 -5.56
C ASN A 204 5.15 11.77 -6.45
N PRO A 205 5.39 12.47 -7.57
CA PRO A 205 4.34 12.99 -8.45
C PRO A 205 3.41 11.92 -9.03
N ALA A 206 3.83 10.66 -9.10
CA ALA A 206 3.00 9.53 -9.55
C ALA A 206 2.02 9.02 -8.48
N TRP A 207 2.19 9.45 -7.21
CA TRP A 207 1.32 9.08 -6.10
C TRP A 207 0.16 10.07 -5.96
N GLY A 208 -0.86 9.67 -5.22
CA GLY A 208 -1.98 10.58 -4.89
C GLY A 208 -3.27 9.84 -4.55
N VAL A 209 -4.18 10.57 -3.93
CA VAL A 209 -5.54 10.07 -3.66
C VAL A 209 -6.26 9.89 -4.99
N ARG A 210 -6.75 8.66 -5.22
CA ARG A 210 -7.38 8.25 -6.47
C ARG A 210 -8.85 8.63 -6.48
N ASN A 211 -9.37 8.84 -7.69
CA ASN A 211 -10.78 9.05 -7.93
C ASN A 211 -11.50 7.69 -7.83
N MET A 212 -12.59 7.61 -7.09
CA MET A 212 -13.31 6.36 -6.88
C MET A 212 -13.87 5.83 -8.20
N GLU A 213 -14.37 6.71 -9.03
CA GLU A 213 -14.96 6.40 -10.34
C GLU A 213 -13.92 5.77 -11.29
N ASP A 214 -12.66 6.24 -11.28
CA ASP A 214 -11.59 5.63 -12.08
C ASP A 214 -11.26 4.23 -11.60
N VAL A 215 -11.26 4.01 -10.28
CA VAL A 215 -11.04 2.68 -9.68
C VAL A 215 -12.19 1.73 -10.01
N VAL A 216 -13.44 2.22 -10.05
CA VAL A 216 -14.60 1.44 -10.50
C VAL A 216 -14.46 1.00 -11.96
N GLN A 217 -13.92 1.86 -12.83
CA GLN A 217 -13.68 1.47 -14.24
C GLN A 217 -12.64 0.35 -14.35
N LEU A 218 -11.57 0.36 -13.53
CA LEU A 218 -10.64 -0.77 -13.47
C LEU A 218 -11.34 -2.07 -13.07
N GLY A 219 -12.24 -1.99 -12.08
CA GLY A 219 -13.05 -3.14 -11.68
C GLY A 219 -13.84 -3.72 -12.84
N ARG A 220 -14.59 -2.88 -13.54
CA ARG A 220 -15.42 -3.30 -14.70
C ARG A 220 -14.58 -3.94 -15.80
N ALA A 221 -13.41 -3.34 -16.11
CA ALA A 221 -12.50 -3.88 -17.12
C ALA A 221 -11.95 -5.28 -16.74
N ALA A 222 -11.86 -5.57 -15.44
CA ALA A 222 -11.39 -6.85 -14.89
C ALA A 222 -12.53 -7.83 -14.55
N ASN A 223 -13.78 -7.56 -14.94
CA ASN A 223 -14.98 -8.33 -14.59
C ASN A 223 -15.22 -8.42 -13.06
N LEU A 224 -14.92 -7.31 -12.38
CA LEU A 224 -15.14 -7.14 -10.94
C LEU A 224 -16.16 -6.02 -10.72
N TRP A 225 -17.20 -6.29 -9.97
CA TRP A 225 -18.31 -5.37 -9.73
C TRP A 225 -18.25 -4.83 -8.31
N MET A 226 -18.23 -3.51 -8.17
CA MET A 226 -18.18 -2.84 -6.87
C MET A 226 -19.54 -2.88 -6.18
N GLU A 227 -19.54 -3.27 -4.91
CA GLU A 227 -20.65 -3.08 -3.99
C GLU A 227 -20.74 -1.61 -3.53
N GLU A 228 -21.78 -1.26 -2.76
CA GLU A 228 -21.87 0.08 -2.16
C GLU A 228 -20.61 0.36 -1.32
N PRO A 229 -19.91 1.49 -1.54
CA PRO A 229 -18.73 1.85 -0.76
C PRO A 229 -19.07 1.97 0.74
N VAL A 230 -18.26 1.35 1.59
CA VAL A 230 -18.43 1.43 3.04
C VAL A 230 -17.63 2.61 3.59
N PRO A 231 -18.30 3.65 4.14
CA PRO A 231 -17.61 4.75 4.82
C PRO A 231 -16.85 4.26 6.05
N MET A 232 -15.63 4.78 6.22
CA MET A 232 -14.70 4.38 7.27
C MET A 232 -14.23 5.59 8.08
N PRO A 233 -13.73 5.40 9.31
CA PRO A 233 -13.13 6.48 10.09
C PRO A 233 -12.05 7.24 9.32
N ALA A 234 -11.85 8.52 9.70
CA ALA A 234 -10.88 9.43 9.10
C ALA A 234 -11.08 9.64 7.57
N ASN A 235 -12.34 9.68 7.14
CA ASN A 235 -12.74 9.95 5.75
C ASN A 235 -12.15 8.96 4.73
N ASN A 236 -11.95 7.72 5.14
CA ASN A 236 -11.59 6.61 4.26
C ASN A 236 -12.84 5.86 3.79
N PHE A 237 -12.63 4.92 2.87
CA PHE A 237 -13.64 3.99 2.40
C PHE A 237 -13.06 2.59 2.28
N CYS A 238 -13.91 1.56 2.49
CA CYS A 238 -13.67 0.24 1.95
C CYS A 238 -14.42 0.14 0.62
N LEU A 239 -13.73 -0.25 -0.44
CA LEU A 239 -14.30 -0.61 -1.73
C LEU A 239 -14.23 -2.12 -1.88
N ILE A 240 -15.38 -2.75 -2.05
CA ILE A 240 -15.51 -4.20 -2.17
C ILE A 240 -15.92 -4.51 -3.61
N PHE A 241 -15.10 -5.27 -4.30
CA PHE A 241 -15.37 -5.74 -5.66
C PHE A 241 -15.56 -7.25 -5.62
N ARG A 242 -16.60 -7.75 -6.29
CA ARG A 242 -16.84 -9.18 -6.45
C ARG A 242 -16.64 -9.61 -7.89
N ARG A 243 -16.04 -10.78 -8.04
CA ARG A 243 -16.02 -11.47 -9.32
C ARG A 243 -17.36 -12.16 -9.50
N THR A 244 -18.13 -11.75 -10.51
CA THR A 244 -19.34 -12.48 -10.90
C THR A 244 -18.94 -13.60 -11.87
N GLY A 245 -19.42 -14.81 -11.60
CA GLY A 245 -19.33 -15.90 -12.58
C GLY A 245 -20.11 -15.51 -13.85
N ILE A 246 -19.47 -15.63 -15.00
CA ILE A 246 -20.15 -15.62 -16.30
C ILE A 246 -20.73 -17.01 -16.52
#